data_ff7385a00530dd9e80c70d5274e79943
#
_entry.id   ff7385a00530dd9e80c70d5274e79943
#
_cell.length_a   1.000
_cell.length_b   1.000
_cell.length_c   1.000
_cell.angle_alpha   90.00
_cell.angle_beta   90.00
_cell.angle_gamma   90.00
#
_symmetry.space_group_name_H-M   'P 1'
#
loop_
_entity.id
_entity.type
_entity.pdbx_description
1 polymer ?
#
loop_
_entity_poly.entity_id
_entity_poly.type
_entity_poly.pdbx_seq_one_letter_code
_entity_poly.pdbx_strand_id
1 'polypeptide(L)'
;NLIPAVDILENVETCEEYTLTPLLNGNYFTQPDGGGTHLFAGDIITATQDIYIFNIDKNTGCSSNSSFNIKIIPEDFKLAPNSGTYCGNYYLPSLEFGDYFTEPNGLGTKIPFGTSINISQPIYVYFKSNVAPFCIKQDNFTVGIFNDLQLGEVKNVFNCVSYTLPTIAIGNYFTAPKGGGTQLSNGEILTSSQTVYIYAISPEGC
;
A
#
# COMPACT_ATOMS: atom_id res chain seq x y z
N ASN A 1 30.48 -36.92 16.13
CA ASN A 1 30.75 -35.97 15.02
C ASN A 1 30.02 -34.67 15.35
N LEU A 2 30.78 -33.61 15.63
CA LEU A 2 30.21 -32.29 15.85
C LEU A 2 29.94 -31.67 14.47
N ILE A 3 28.71 -31.22 14.30
CA ILE A 3 28.31 -30.41 13.13
C ILE A 3 29.05 -29.07 13.28
N PRO A 4 29.74 -28.53 12.25
CA PRO A 4 30.44 -27.27 12.34
C PRO A 4 29.45 -26.11 12.59
N ALA A 5 29.80 -25.17 13.45
CA ALA A 5 28.96 -24.01 13.73
C ALA A 5 28.95 -23.04 12.53
N VAL A 6 27.84 -22.33 12.36
CA VAL A 6 27.71 -21.17 11.47
C VAL A 6 27.11 -20.00 12.26
N ASP A 7 27.49 -18.79 11.89
CA ASP A 7 26.86 -17.60 12.45
C ASP A 7 25.43 -17.46 11.89
N ILE A 8 24.52 -16.93 12.71
CA ILE A 8 23.14 -16.62 12.33
C ILE A 8 23.01 -15.11 12.41
N LEU A 9 22.75 -14.47 11.28
CA LEU A 9 22.59 -13.03 11.18
C LEU A 9 21.11 -12.69 10.93
N GLU A 10 20.68 -11.55 11.48
CA GLU A 10 19.36 -11.00 11.21
C GLU A 10 19.28 -10.40 9.80
N ASN A 11 18.06 -10.38 9.25
CA ASN A 11 17.81 -9.70 7.97
C ASN A 11 18.15 -8.21 8.07
N VAL A 12 18.73 -7.68 7.01
CA VAL A 12 19.17 -6.29 6.90
C VAL A 12 18.22 -5.51 5.99
N GLU A 13 17.76 -4.35 6.46
CA GLU A 13 17.10 -3.35 5.63
C GLU A 13 17.90 -2.05 5.72
N THR A 14 18.37 -1.54 4.58
CA THR A 14 19.20 -0.33 4.51
C THR A 14 18.95 0.46 3.23
N CYS A 15 19.51 1.67 3.15
CA CYS A 15 19.55 2.45 1.91
C CYS A 15 20.93 2.29 1.27
N GLU A 16 20.97 2.21 -0.05
CA GLU A 16 22.15 2.24 -0.90
C GLU A 16 23.03 0.99 -0.83
N GLU A 17 23.64 0.66 0.32
CA GLU A 17 24.61 -0.44 0.41
C GLU A 17 24.69 -1.05 1.81
N TYR A 18 25.22 -2.27 1.88
CA TYR A 18 25.55 -2.95 3.12
C TYR A 18 26.93 -3.57 3.05
N THR A 19 27.78 -3.30 4.04
CA THR A 19 29.10 -3.92 4.14
C THR A 19 29.02 -5.18 5.01
N LEU A 20 29.45 -6.32 4.46
CA LEU A 20 29.48 -7.59 5.18
C LEU A 20 30.40 -7.52 6.39
N THR A 21 29.89 -7.91 7.56
CA THR A 21 30.63 -7.91 8.82
C THR A 21 31.51 -9.15 8.96
N PRO A 22 32.57 -9.15 9.81
CA PRO A 22 33.32 -10.36 10.10
C PRO A 22 32.46 -11.45 10.75
N LEU A 23 32.58 -12.69 10.28
CA LEU A 23 31.98 -13.87 10.90
C LEU A 23 32.96 -14.52 11.89
N LEU A 24 32.41 -15.13 12.93
CA LEU A 24 33.14 -16.02 13.84
C LEU A 24 33.18 -17.43 13.26
N ASN A 25 32.11 -17.89 12.63
CA ASN A 25 31.99 -19.24 12.11
C ASN A 25 31.36 -19.25 10.70
N GLY A 26 32.03 -19.85 9.75
CA GLY A 26 31.60 -19.99 8.37
C GLY A 26 32.19 -18.95 7.43
N ASN A 27 31.72 -18.97 6.20
CA ASN A 27 32.07 -18.05 5.12
C ASN A 27 30.83 -17.64 4.35
N TYR A 28 30.83 -16.45 3.75
CA TYR A 28 29.75 -15.91 2.96
C TYR A 28 29.74 -16.45 1.53
N PHE A 29 28.55 -16.72 1.00
CA PHE A 29 28.31 -17.16 -0.38
C PHE A 29 27.04 -16.54 -0.96
N THR A 30 26.99 -16.43 -2.29
CA THR A 30 25.80 -15.94 -2.99
C THR A 30 24.75 -17.03 -3.24
N GLN A 31 25.06 -18.31 -2.98
CA GLN A 31 24.16 -19.45 -3.11
C GLN A 31 24.34 -20.41 -1.92
N PRO A 32 23.32 -21.25 -1.62
CA PRO A 32 23.41 -22.21 -0.53
C PRO A 32 24.54 -23.24 -0.73
N ASP A 33 24.87 -23.94 0.36
CA ASP A 33 25.84 -25.05 0.41
C ASP A 33 27.25 -24.70 -0.10
N GLY A 34 27.68 -23.45 0.09
CA GLY A 34 28.95 -22.96 -0.37
C GLY A 34 29.02 -22.72 -1.88
N GLY A 35 27.86 -22.61 -2.53
CA GLY A 35 27.71 -22.38 -3.95
C GLY A 35 27.81 -20.90 -4.33
N GLY A 36 27.90 -20.66 -5.64
CA GLY A 36 28.01 -19.31 -6.19
C GLY A 36 29.37 -18.66 -5.92
N THR A 37 29.35 -17.34 -5.70
CA THR A 37 30.54 -16.55 -5.42
C THR A 37 30.82 -16.55 -3.92
N HIS A 38 32.07 -16.82 -3.55
CA HIS A 38 32.58 -16.62 -2.19
C HIS A 38 32.76 -15.13 -1.92
N LEU A 39 32.19 -14.64 -0.84
CA LEU A 39 32.26 -13.25 -0.40
C LEU A 39 33.07 -13.15 0.90
N PHE A 40 33.59 -11.96 1.17
CA PHE A 40 34.46 -11.70 2.32
C PHE A 40 33.85 -10.60 3.22
N ALA A 41 34.25 -10.62 4.48
CA ALA A 41 34.03 -9.48 5.36
C ALA A 41 34.65 -8.21 4.75
N GLY A 42 33.85 -7.13 4.69
CA GLY A 42 34.24 -5.90 4.01
C GLY A 42 33.70 -5.77 2.58
N ASP A 43 33.20 -6.85 1.97
CA ASP A 43 32.53 -6.74 0.67
C ASP A 43 31.25 -5.93 0.79
N ILE A 44 31.00 -5.11 -0.24
CA ILE A 44 29.86 -4.20 -0.30
C ILE A 44 28.74 -4.80 -1.15
N ILE A 45 27.57 -4.93 -0.58
CA ILE A 45 26.35 -5.40 -1.23
C ILE A 45 25.51 -4.19 -1.59
N THR A 46 25.25 -3.98 -2.88
CA THR A 46 24.50 -2.82 -3.42
C THR A 46 23.14 -3.18 -4.01
N ALA A 47 22.76 -4.46 -3.97
CA ALA A 47 21.47 -4.93 -4.48
C ALA A 47 20.80 -5.88 -3.48
N THR A 48 19.49 -5.83 -3.43
CA THR A 48 18.68 -6.76 -2.63
C THR A 48 18.97 -8.20 -3.04
N GLN A 49 19.41 -9.02 -2.09
CA GLN A 49 19.70 -10.44 -2.30
C GLN A 49 19.76 -11.22 -0.99
N ASP A 50 19.67 -12.55 -1.11
CA ASP A 50 19.97 -13.46 -0.01
C ASP A 50 21.49 -13.73 0.04
N ILE A 51 22.03 -13.75 1.25
CA ILE A 51 23.41 -14.14 1.54
C ILE A 51 23.37 -15.40 2.39
N TYR A 52 24.22 -16.34 2.02
CA TYR A 52 24.35 -17.64 2.69
C TYR A 52 25.64 -17.71 3.47
N ILE A 53 25.59 -18.29 4.66
CA ILE A 53 26.77 -18.59 5.47
C ILE A 53 26.92 -20.10 5.50
N PHE A 54 28.07 -20.61 5.09
CA PHE A 54 28.34 -22.02 5.00
C PHE A 54 29.65 -22.36 5.71
N ASN A 55 29.62 -23.47 6.44
CA ASN A 55 30.78 -24.04 7.09
C ASN A 55 30.82 -25.56 6.87
N ILE A 56 32.00 -26.10 6.62
CA ILE A 56 32.22 -27.54 6.40
C ILE A 56 33.48 -27.99 7.16
N ASP A 57 33.34 -29.06 7.92
CA ASP A 57 34.50 -29.79 8.47
C ASP A 57 35.09 -30.71 7.36
N LYS A 58 36.24 -30.31 6.87
CA LYS A 58 36.95 -31.03 5.78
C LYS A 58 37.37 -32.47 6.14
N ASN A 59 37.43 -32.83 7.43
CA ASN A 59 37.80 -34.16 7.86
C ASN A 59 36.65 -35.12 7.88
N THR A 60 35.46 -34.63 8.24
CA THR A 60 34.23 -35.44 8.39
C THR A 60 33.27 -35.28 7.23
N GLY A 61 33.36 -34.19 6.46
CA GLY A 61 32.42 -33.81 5.42
C GLY A 61 31.07 -33.25 5.96
N CYS A 62 30.92 -33.14 7.29
CA CYS A 62 29.74 -32.53 7.88
C CYS A 62 29.69 -31.02 7.62
N SER A 63 28.54 -30.47 7.30
CA SER A 63 28.35 -29.04 6.99
C SER A 63 27.17 -28.45 7.70
N SER A 64 27.13 -27.13 7.79
CA SER A 64 26.02 -26.31 8.27
C SER A 64 25.82 -25.10 7.39
N ASN A 65 24.56 -24.63 7.32
CA ASN A 65 24.15 -23.43 6.59
C ASN A 65 23.31 -22.53 7.48
N SER A 66 23.40 -21.25 7.23
CA SER A 66 22.39 -20.24 7.58
C SER A 66 22.24 -19.25 6.42
N SER A 67 21.23 -18.41 6.45
CA SER A 67 21.03 -17.36 5.46
C SER A 67 20.35 -16.16 6.08
N PHE A 68 20.57 -15.00 5.50
CA PHE A 68 19.86 -13.77 5.81
C PHE A 68 19.64 -12.96 4.54
N ASN A 69 18.59 -12.16 4.53
CA ASN A 69 18.26 -11.30 3.40
C ASN A 69 18.83 -9.89 3.63
N ILE A 70 19.42 -9.31 2.60
CA ILE A 70 19.81 -7.90 2.55
C ILE A 70 18.85 -7.22 1.59
N LYS A 71 18.04 -6.30 2.11
CA LYS A 71 17.06 -5.52 1.37
C LYS A 71 17.56 -4.08 1.26
N ILE A 72 17.86 -3.67 0.03
CA ILE A 72 18.36 -2.33 -0.29
C ILE A 72 17.23 -1.48 -0.84
N ILE A 73 17.01 -0.31 -0.25
CA ILE A 73 16.04 0.68 -0.75
C ILE A 73 16.77 1.63 -1.69
N PRO A 74 16.45 1.67 -2.99
CA PRO A 74 17.03 2.62 -3.92
C PRO A 74 16.76 4.08 -3.51
N GLU A 75 17.64 4.99 -3.89
CA GLU A 75 17.50 6.42 -3.53
C GLU A 75 16.22 7.03 -4.11
N ASP A 76 15.86 6.65 -5.34
CA ASP A 76 14.70 7.13 -6.08
C ASP A 76 13.40 6.35 -5.78
N PHE A 77 13.42 5.39 -4.85
CA PHE A 77 12.25 4.58 -4.51
C PHE A 77 11.16 5.44 -3.86
N LYS A 78 9.97 5.43 -4.47
CA LYS A 78 8.79 6.11 -3.93
C LYS A 78 8.14 5.27 -2.82
N LEU A 79 8.18 5.78 -1.59
CA LEU A 79 7.65 5.11 -0.41
C LEU A 79 6.12 5.12 -0.35
N ALA A 80 5.50 6.28 -0.59
CA ALA A 80 4.08 6.46 -0.41
C ALA A 80 3.26 6.15 -1.68
N PRO A 81 2.03 5.62 -1.54
CA PRO A 81 1.04 5.60 -2.60
C PRO A 81 0.76 7.00 -3.18
N ASN A 82 0.09 7.06 -4.33
CA ASN A 82 -0.36 8.34 -4.86
C ASN A 82 -1.52 8.89 -4.02
N SER A 83 -1.55 10.21 -3.86
CA SER A 83 -2.74 10.89 -3.33
C SER A 83 -3.93 10.68 -4.26
N GLY A 84 -5.11 10.59 -3.69
CA GLY A 84 -6.34 10.39 -4.47
C GLY A 84 -7.60 10.63 -3.66
N THR A 85 -8.74 10.75 -4.34
CA THR A 85 -10.07 10.81 -3.73
C THR A 85 -10.83 9.52 -4.04
N TYR A 86 -11.48 8.95 -3.04
CA TYR A 86 -12.12 7.64 -3.07
C TYR A 86 -13.56 7.72 -2.58
N CYS A 87 -14.43 6.85 -3.09
CA CYS A 87 -15.83 6.79 -2.69
C CYS A 87 -15.98 5.99 -1.39
N GLY A 88 -16.45 6.66 -0.35
CA GLY A 88 -16.77 6.04 0.94
C GLY A 88 -15.57 5.67 1.80
N ASN A 89 -14.63 4.92 1.30
CA ASN A 89 -13.45 4.53 2.05
C ASN A 89 -12.25 4.15 1.15
N TYR A 90 -11.06 4.16 1.74
CA TYR A 90 -9.81 3.72 1.14
C TYR A 90 -9.11 2.74 2.07
N TYR A 91 -8.69 1.58 1.55
CA TYR A 91 -7.89 0.63 2.32
C TYR A 91 -6.40 0.84 2.05
N LEU A 92 -5.62 1.02 3.11
CA LEU A 92 -4.18 1.18 3.01
C LEU A 92 -3.54 -0.09 2.41
N PRO A 93 -2.85 -0.01 1.26
CA PRO A 93 -2.16 -1.14 0.68
C PRO A 93 -0.96 -1.58 1.52
N SER A 94 -0.42 -2.79 1.27
CA SER A 94 0.87 -3.17 1.84
C SER A 94 1.97 -2.28 1.24
N LEU A 95 2.89 -1.84 2.09
CA LEU A 95 4.12 -1.17 1.65
C LEU A 95 5.21 -2.20 1.44
N GLU A 96 6.10 -1.94 0.50
CA GLU A 96 7.32 -2.71 0.34
C GLU A 96 8.34 -2.36 1.45
N PHE A 97 8.37 -1.07 1.84
CA PHE A 97 9.24 -0.55 2.89
C PHE A 97 8.51 0.43 3.79
N GLY A 98 8.89 0.48 5.06
CA GLY A 98 8.36 1.41 6.06
C GLY A 98 6.96 1.06 6.56
N ASP A 99 6.42 1.98 7.30
CA ASP A 99 5.11 1.87 7.96
C ASP A 99 4.31 3.16 7.78
N TYR A 100 2.99 3.05 7.92
CA TYR A 100 2.08 4.20 7.93
C TYR A 100 1.95 4.81 9.32
N PHE A 101 1.88 6.16 9.36
CA PHE A 101 1.70 6.93 10.60
C PHE A 101 0.69 8.07 10.41
N THR A 102 0.10 8.52 11.53
CA THR A 102 -0.79 9.68 11.55
C THR A 102 -0.04 11.02 11.52
N GLU A 103 1.26 11.03 11.81
CA GLU A 103 2.12 12.21 11.87
C GLU A 103 3.47 11.95 11.18
N PRO A 104 4.17 13.01 10.72
CA PRO A 104 5.47 12.87 10.07
C PRO A 104 6.55 12.32 11.02
N ASN A 105 7.69 11.92 10.44
CA ASN A 105 8.88 11.43 11.17
C ASN A 105 8.65 10.15 12.02
N GLY A 106 7.67 9.32 11.64
CA GLY A 106 7.32 8.12 12.41
C GLY A 106 6.66 8.41 13.76
N LEU A 107 6.09 9.62 13.91
CA LEU A 107 5.39 10.05 15.10
C LEU A 107 3.88 9.74 15.00
N GLY A 108 3.16 10.04 16.07
CA GLY A 108 1.74 9.74 16.19
C GLY A 108 1.47 8.24 16.31
N THR A 109 0.36 7.79 15.72
CA THR A 109 -0.06 6.39 15.78
C THR A 109 0.35 5.66 14.50
N LYS A 110 1.00 4.50 14.66
CA LYS A 110 1.26 3.58 13.55
C LYS A 110 -0.06 2.98 13.06
N ILE A 111 -0.28 3.02 11.75
CA ILE A 111 -1.51 2.55 11.11
C ILE A 111 -1.19 1.24 10.37
N PRO A 112 -1.83 0.09 10.71
CA PRO A 112 -1.61 -1.16 10.00
C PRO A 112 -2.05 -1.08 8.53
N PHE A 113 -1.39 -1.82 7.64
CA PHE A 113 -1.90 -2.03 6.28
C PHE A 113 -3.29 -2.69 6.33
N GLY A 114 -4.13 -2.44 5.31
CA GLY A 114 -5.51 -2.91 5.29
C GLY A 114 -6.47 -2.09 6.16
N THR A 115 -5.98 -1.10 6.94
CA THR A 115 -6.86 -0.18 7.67
C THR A 115 -7.71 0.61 6.69
N SER A 116 -9.02 0.69 6.99
CA SER A 116 -9.98 1.51 6.24
C SER A 116 -9.91 2.96 6.68
N ILE A 117 -9.62 3.85 5.74
CA ILE A 117 -9.66 5.30 5.92
C ILE A 117 -11.00 5.79 5.38
N ASN A 118 -11.84 6.38 6.24
CA ASN A 118 -13.19 6.85 5.92
C ASN A 118 -13.39 8.36 6.12
N ILE A 119 -12.31 9.06 6.46
CA ILE A 119 -12.26 10.53 6.62
C ILE A 119 -11.05 11.03 5.85
N SER A 120 -11.22 12.12 5.10
CA SER A 120 -10.11 12.75 4.36
C SER A 120 -9.01 13.20 5.30
N GLN A 121 -7.79 12.73 5.05
CA GLN A 121 -6.62 13.04 5.88
C GLN A 121 -5.30 12.79 5.15
N PRO A 122 -4.21 13.45 5.56
CA PRO A 122 -2.87 13.07 5.16
C PRO A 122 -2.46 11.78 5.90
N ILE A 123 -1.70 10.93 5.20
CA ILE A 123 -1.06 9.74 5.75
C ILE A 123 0.43 9.87 5.48
N TYR A 124 1.24 9.56 6.48
CA TYR A 124 2.69 9.62 6.41
C TYR A 124 3.26 8.22 6.33
N VAL A 125 4.27 8.04 5.49
CA VAL A 125 5.06 6.81 5.42
C VAL A 125 6.45 7.11 5.96
N TYR A 126 6.92 6.28 6.86
CA TYR A 126 8.23 6.44 7.47
C TYR A 126 8.98 5.11 7.46
N PHE A 127 10.21 5.17 7.00
CA PHE A 127 11.18 4.08 7.04
C PHE A 127 12.44 4.52 7.77
N LYS A 128 12.98 3.61 8.58
CA LYS A 128 14.31 3.74 9.17
C LYS A 128 15.01 2.39 9.05
N SER A 129 16.23 2.38 8.50
CA SER A 129 17.04 1.16 8.42
C SER A 129 17.25 0.53 9.80
N ASN A 130 17.39 -0.79 9.83
CA ASN A 130 17.64 -1.54 11.06
C ASN A 130 19.15 -1.68 11.39
N VAL A 131 20.03 -1.21 10.50
CA VAL A 131 21.49 -1.23 10.68
C VAL A 131 22.09 0.16 10.60
N ALA A 132 23.22 0.38 11.28
CA ALA A 132 23.98 1.63 11.22
C ALA A 132 24.95 1.64 10.00
N PRO A 133 25.20 2.80 9.38
CA PRO A 133 24.58 4.10 9.67
C PRO A 133 23.09 4.10 9.31
N PHE A 134 22.23 4.50 10.26
CA PHE A 134 20.80 4.50 10.02
C PHE A 134 20.43 5.48 8.92
N CYS A 135 19.75 5.00 7.89
CA CYS A 135 19.08 5.86 6.91
C CYS A 135 17.60 6.00 7.22
N ILE A 136 17.07 7.17 6.94
CA ILE A 136 15.68 7.50 7.13
C ILE A 136 15.12 7.98 5.80
N LYS A 137 13.99 7.38 5.39
CA LYS A 137 13.17 7.89 4.30
C LYS A 137 11.77 8.16 4.80
N GLN A 138 11.17 9.24 4.34
CA GLN A 138 9.77 9.52 4.59
C GLN A 138 9.10 10.13 3.37
N ASP A 139 7.81 9.91 3.29
CA ASP A 139 6.93 10.43 2.24
C ASP A 139 5.54 10.62 2.84
N ASN A 140 4.63 11.25 2.10
CA ASN A 140 3.24 11.37 2.50
C ASN A 140 2.33 11.39 1.28
N PHE A 141 1.07 11.06 1.51
CA PHE A 141 0.01 11.19 0.52
C PHE A 141 -1.29 11.59 1.23
N THR A 142 -2.19 12.19 0.47
CA THR A 142 -3.50 12.56 0.98
C THR A 142 -4.56 11.59 0.49
N VAL A 143 -5.31 11.03 1.41
CA VAL A 143 -6.52 10.26 1.13
C VAL A 143 -7.70 11.22 1.24
N GLY A 144 -8.31 11.55 0.09
CA GLY A 144 -9.60 12.23 0.03
C GLY A 144 -10.73 11.20 0.09
N ILE A 145 -11.73 11.43 0.92
CA ILE A 145 -12.91 10.58 1.00
C ILE A 145 -14.13 11.40 0.57
N PHE A 146 -14.79 10.90 -0.45
CA PHE A 146 -16.07 11.43 -0.91
C PHE A 146 -17.19 10.56 -0.34
N ASN A 147 -17.97 11.10 0.60
CA ASN A 147 -18.90 10.28 1.38
C ASN A 147 -20.32 10.20 0.80
N ASP A 148 -20.80 11.18 0.07
CA ASP A 148 -22.11 11.09 -0.60
C ASP A 148 -22.44 12.34 -1.42
N LEU A 149 -23.14 12.12 -2.55
CA LEU A 149 -23.86 13.16 -3.26
C LEU A 149 -25.23 13.31 -2.59
N GLN A 150 -25.44 14.43 -1.89
CA GLN A 150 -26.73 14.70 -1.23
C GLN A 150 -27.82 14.97 -2.28
N LEU A 151 -28.45 13.92 -2.78
CA LEU A 151 -29.49 13.99 -3.83
C LEU A 151 -30.80 14.63 -3.35
N GLY A 152 -30.92 14.91 -2.06
CA GLY A 152 -32.15 15.39 -1.43
C GLY A 152 -33.14 14.27 -1.14
N GLU A 153 -34.22 14.62 -0.42
CA GLU A 153 -35.26 13.66 -0.06
C GLU A 153 -36.23 13.49 -1.24
N VAL A 154 -36.46 12.24 -1.67
CA VAL A 154 -37.40 11.90 -2.74
C VAL A 154 -38.61 11.21 -2.15
N LYS A 155 -39.83 11.72 -2.43
CA LYS A 155 -41.09 11.17 -1.94
C LYS A 155 -41.95 10.68 -3.09
N ASN A 156 -42.76 9.64 -2.84
CA ASN A 156 -43.80 9.24 -3.77
C ASN A 156 -44.85 10.35 -3.90
N VAL A 157 -45.22 10.62 -5.13
CA VAL A 157 -46.20 11.66 -5.46
C VAL A 157 -47.43 11.01 -6.09
N PHE A 158 -48.60 11.46 -5.68
CA PHE A 158 -49.91 11.05 -6.24
C PHE A 158 -50.60 12.28 -6.84
N ASN A 159 -50.85 12.23 -8.13
CA ASN A 159 -51.56 13.28 -8.86
C ASN A 159 -52.67 12.71 -9.75
N CYS A 160 -53.74 13.47 -9.95
CA CYS A 160 -54.92 12.98 -10.69
C CYS A 160 -54.76 13.07 -12.21
N VAL A 161 -53.96 13.96 -12.72
CA VAL A 161 -53.86 14.24 -14.19
C VAL A 161 -52.41 14.11 -14.67
N SER A 162 -51.51 14.87 -14.10
CA SER A 162 -50.09 14.90 -14.51
C SER A 162 -49.21 15.37 -13.36
N TYR A 163 -47.93 15.11 -13.47
CA TYR A 163 -46.93 15.59 -12.52
C TYR A 163 -45.76 16.22 -13.26
N THR A 164 -45.41 17.44 -12.88
CA THR A 164 -44.24 18.14 -13.42
C THR A 164 -43.03 17.84 -12.54
N LEU A 165 -41.96 17.30 -13.15
CA LEU A 165 -40.70 17.01 -12.42
C LEU A 165 -40.10 18.33 -11.91
N PRO A 166 -39.80 18.45 -10.61
CA PRO A 166 -39.19 19.65 -10.07
C PRO A 166 -37.75 19.80 -10.56
N THR A 167 -37.19 20.99 -10.42
CA THR A 167 -35.75 21.23 -10.65
C THR A 167 -34.98 20.63 -9.49
N ILE A 168 -34.00 19.76 -9.80
CA ILE A 168 -33.03 19.21 -8.84
C ILE A 168 -31.70 19.92 -9.00
N ALA A 169 -31.01 20.13 -7.88
CA ALA A 169 -29.72 20.81 -7.86
C ALA A 169 -28.56 19.89 -8.29
N ILE A 170 -28.70 18.58 -8.04
CA ILE A 170 -27.65 17.59 -8.29
C ILE A 170 -28.29 16.39 -8.99
N GLY A 171 -27.61 15.90 -10.05
CA GLY A 171 -28.03 14.74 -10.82
C GLY A 171 -29.04 15.04 -11.93
N ASN A 172 -29.55 13.96 -12.51
CA ASN A 172 -30.57 13.97 -13.56
C ASN A 172 -31.61 12.90 -13.29
N TYR A 173 -32.80 13.08 -13.88
CA TYR A 173 -33.87 12.10 -13.84
C TYR A 173 -33.71 11.03 -14.92
N PHE A 174 -34.07 9.77 -14.59
CA PHE A 174 -34.01 8.64 -15.51
C PHE A 174 -35.22 7.70 -15.32
N THR A 175 -35.55 6.96 -16.38
CA THR A 175 -36.65 5.97 -16.36
C THR A 175 -36.18 4.60 -15.83
N ALA A 176 -34.87 4.38 -15.65
CA ALA A 176 -34.33 3.16 -15.07
C ALA A 176 -33.17 3.49 -14.06
N PRO A 177 -32.86 2.57 -13.15
CA PRO A 177 -31.84 2.82 -12.11
C PRO A 177 -30.41 2.97 -12.70
N LYS A 178 -29.52 3.55 -11.91
CA LYS A 178 -28.09 3.75 -12.25
C LYS A 178 -27.84 4.58 -13.52
N GLY A 179 -28.69 5.59 -13.78
CA GLY A 179 -28.58 6.43 -14.97
C GLY A 179 -29.02 5.71 -16.26
N GLY A 180 -29.76 4.61 -16.14
CA GLY A 180 -30.25 3.83 -17.28
C GLY A 180 -31.60 4.32 -17.80
N GLY A 181 -32.01 3.76 -18.95
CA GLY A 181 -33.21 4.14 -19.65
C GLY A 181 -33.12 5.51 -20.32
N THR A 182 -34.25 6.24 -20.36
CA THR A 182 -34.28 7.58 -20.95
C THR A 182 -34.06 8.62 -19.88
N GLN A 183 -33.19 9.59 -20.15
CA GLN A 183 -33.01 10.77 -19.31
C GLN A 183 -34.24 11.70 -19.49
N LEU A 184 -34.81 12.16 -18.38
CA LEU A 184 -35.92 13.09 -18.33
C LEU A 184 -35.40 14.48 -17.90
N SER A 185 -36.08 15.52 -18.40
CA SER A 185 -35.66 16.90 -18.11
C SER A 185 -36.33 17.44 -16.83
N ASN A 186 -35.67 18.40 -16.17
CA ASN A 186 -36.29 19.22 -15.18
C ASN A 186 -37.52 19.96 -15.80
N GLY A 187 -38.67 19.94 -15.14
CA GLY A 187 -39.89 20.52 -15.69
C GLY A 187 -40.65 19.61 -16.64
N GLU A 188 -40.19 18.40 -16.92
CA GLU A 188 -40.90 17.45 -17.78
C GLU A 188 -42.24 17.01 -17.15
N ILE A 189 -43.27 16.90 -17.98
CA ILE A 189 -44.63 16.55 -17.52
C ILE A 189 -44.87 15.06 -17.72
N LEU A 190 -45.08 14.35 -16.63
CA LEU A 190 -45.45 12.94 -16.62
C LEU A 190 -46.95 12.79 -16.61
N THR A 191 -47.49 12.06 -17.59
CA THR A 191 -48.96 11.83 -17.76
C THR A 191 -49.37 10.41 -17.41
N SER A 192 -48.44 9.55 -17.00
CA SER A 192 -48.71 8.18 -16.58
C SER A 192 -47.91 7.83 -15.32
N SER A 193 -48.42 6.88 -14.55
CA SER A 193 -47.71 6.38 -13.36
C SER A 193 -46.47 5.63 -13.78
N GLN A 194 -45.32 6.03 -13.24
CA GLN A 194 -44.03 5.39 -13.47
C GLN A 194 -43.08 5.63 -12.29
N THR A 195 -42.03 4.82 -12.22
CA THR A 195 -40.92 5.08 -11.29
C THR A 195 -39.89 5.95 -12.00
N VAL A 196 -39.48 7.03 -11.34
CA VAL A 196 -38.43 7.91 -11.82
C VAL A 196 -37.23 7.81 -10.85
N TYR A 197 -36.04 7.71 -11.40
CA TYR A 197 -34.81 7.58 -10.66
C TYR A 197 -34.00 8.86 -10.76
N ILE A 198 -33.44 9.33 -9.68
CA ILE A 198 -32.42 10.38 -9.68
C ILE A 198 -31.06 9.70 -9.63
N TYR A 199 -30.19 10.06 -10.57
CA TYR A 199 -28.83 9.57 -10.63
C TYR A 199 -27.86 10.72 -10.80
N ALA A 200 -26.77 10.68 -10.03
CA ALA A 200 -25.66 11.59 -10.14
C ALA A 200 -24.34 10.83 -10.00
N ILE A 201 -23.30 11.37 -10.60
CA ILE A 201 -21.94 10.89 -10.48
C ILE A 201 -21.02 12.09 -10.19
N SER A 202 -20.13 11.98 -9.22
CA SER A 202 -19.15 13.00 -8.93
C SER A 202 -18.02 12.99 -9.99
N PRO A 203 -17.21 14.06 -10.06
CA PRO A 203 -16.02 14.06 -10.92
C PRO A 203 -15.05 12.91 -10.63
N GLU A 204 -15.03 12.41 -9.39
CA GLU A 204 -14.22 11.28 -8.94
C GLU A 204 -14.84 9.91 -9.29
N GLY A 205 -16.05 9.90 -9.88
CA GLY A 205 -16.75 8.67 -10.28
C GLY A 205 -17.62 8.04 -9.20
N CYS A 206 -17.90 8.76 -8.11
CA CYS A 206 -18.76 8.29 -7.05
C CYS A 206 -20.24 8.51 -7.36
#